data_163842c80cc690431a5532fc650a0845
#
_entry.id   163842c80cc690431a5532fc650a0845
#
_cell.length_a   1.000
_cell.length_b   1.000
_cell.length_c   1.000
_cell.angle_alpha   90.00
_cell.angle_beta   90.00
_cell.angle_gamma   90.00
#
_symmetry.space_group_name_H-M   'P 1'
#
loop_
_entity.id
_entity.type
_entity.pdbx_description
1 polymer ?
#
loop_
_entity_poly.entity_id
_entity_poly.type
_entity_poly.pdbx_seq_one_letter_code
_entity_poly.pdbx_strand_id
1 'polypeptide(L)'
;MEKALPSIAAPDLEITLVEKQSELLPTQGFADELRDQVREQLKELNIRLIEGSELAYLPPFNVGELGRFVVETKDGHRIEADMWFQCYGARPNTGYVAGTELQSAVRPDGALKVEPTLQVVGQTNIYAIGDVTDVRESKRADAARAQARIVISNISSQLSGKEPQATYNPSDEWVILPLGPEHGASQLLDSQGNSRILGPDQTAEIKGADLMVSVIRSQLNLP
;
A
#
# COMPACT_ATOMS: atom_id res chain seq x y z
N MET A 1 -27.66 -3.94 15.27
CA MET A 1 -27.98 -5.10 14.40
C MET A 1 -27.04 -5.03 13.21
N GLU A 2 -25.90 -5.69 13.29
CA GLU A 2 -25.02 -5.91 12.15
C GLU A 2 -25.74 -6.81 11.16
N LYS A 3 -26.03 -6.31 9.97
CA LYS A 3 -26.42 -7.18 8.87
C LYS A 3 -25.18 -7.96 8.46
N ALA A 4 -25.08 -9.22 8.86
CA ALA A 4 -24.14 -10.12 8.27
C ALA A 4 -24.31 -10.09 6.75
N LEU A 5 -23.24 -9.81 6.03
CA LEU A 5 -23.23 -9.98 4.57
C LEU A 5 -23.62 -11.45 4.28
N PRO A 6 -24.49 -11.69 3.30
CA PRO A 6 -24.82 -13.05 2.93
C PRO A 6 -23.53 -13.79 2.58
N SER A 7 -23.30 -14.95 3.18
CA SER A 7 -22.19 -15.81 2.79
C SER A 7 -22.44 -16.22 1.33
N ILE A 8 -21.67 -15.66 0.41
CA ILE A 8 -21.62 -16.16 -0.96
C ILE A 8 -21.00 -17.54 -0.84
N ALA A 9 -21.72 -18.57 -1.25
CA ALA A 9 -21.22 -19.93 -1.22
C ALA A 9 -19.97 -20.01 -2.10
N ALA A 10 -18.85 -20.39 -1.50
CA ALA A 10 -17.53 -20.41 -2.13
C ALA A 10 -17.39 -21.10 -3.52
N PRO A 11 -18.26 -22.06 -3.94
CA PRO A 11 -18.09 -22.72 -5.22
C PRO A 11 -18.37 -21.84 -6.45
N ASP A 12 -19.02 -20.69 -6.29
CA ASP A 12 -19.43 -19.85 -7.42
C ASP A 12 -18.56 -18.56 -7.56
N LEU A 13 -17.55 -18.40 -6.72
CA LEU A 13 -16.68 -17.22 -6.76
C LEU A 13 -15.36 -17.55 -7.48
N GLU A 14 -15.18 -16.98 -8.67
CA GLU A 14 -13.91 -17.01 -9.38
C GLU A 14 -13.19 -15.66 -9.24
N ILE A 15 -11.96 -15.69 -8.75
CA ILE A 15 -11.13 -14.48 -8.61
C ILE A 15 -9.96 -14.57 -9.58
N THR A 16 -9.76 -13.54 -10.40
CA THR A 16 -8.58 -13.39 -11.25
C THR A 16 -7.82 -12.13 -10.83
N LEU A 17 -6.56 -12.28 -10.46
CA LEU A 17 -5.62 -11.20 -10.21
C LEU A 17 -4.76 -10.98 -11.45
N VAL A 18 -4.76 -9.77 -11.99
CA VAL A 18 -3.91 -9.37 -13.12
C VAL A 18 -2.85 -8.42 -12.61
N GLU A 19 -1.59 -8.81 -12.70
CA GLU A 19 -0.43 -8.02 -12.34
C GLU A 19 0.34 -7.61 -13.59
N LYS A 20 0.54 -6.30 -13.75
CA LYS A 20 1.27 -5.75 -14.89
C LYS A 20 2.76 -6.08 -14.86
N GLN A 21 3.35 -6.12 -13.68
CA GLN A 21 4.76 -6.45 -13.53
C GLN A 21 4.97 -7.97 -13.75
N SER A 22 6.19 -8.34 -14.15
CA SER A 22 6.57 -9.74 -14.30
C SER A 22 6.59 -10.53 -12.99
N GLU A 23 6.54 -9.82 -11.87
CA GLU A 23 6.62 -10.39 -10.53
C GLU A 23 5.56 -9.74 -9.62
N LEU A 24 4.92 -10.54 -8.76
CA LEU A 24 4.16 -10.05 -7.63
C LEU A 24 5.07 -9.27 -6.68
N LEU A 25 4.64 -8.10 -6.26
CA LEU A 25 5.41 -7.18 -5.42
C LEU A 25 6.66 -6.64 -6.14
N PRO A 26 7.16 -5.47 -5.75
CA PRO A 26 8.42 -4.94 -6.28
C PRO A 26 9.58 -5.91 -6.02
N THR A 27 10.44 -6.11 -7.01
CA THR A 27 11.64 -6.95 -6.85
C THR A 27 12.65 -6.34 -5.89
N GLN A 28 12.66 -5.02 -5.77
CA GLN A 28 13.51 -4.31 -4.83
C GLN A 28 12.87 -4.29 -3.44
N GLY A 29 13.57 -4.83 -2.47
CA GLY A 29 13.19 -4.82 -1.05
C GLY A 29 12.38 -6.03 -0.58
N PHE A 30 11.84 -6.86 -1.48
CA PHE A 30 11.12 -8.08 -1.12
C PHE A 30 11.80 -9.33 -1.64
N ALA A 31 11.89 -10.36 -0.80
CA ALA A 31 12.52 -11.62 -1.13
C ALA A 31 11.68 -12.48 -2.10
N ASP A 32 12.35 -13.29 -2.92
CA ASP A 32 11.67 -14.24 -3.82
C ASP A 32 10.82 -15.24 -3.03
N GLU A 33 11.31 -15.70 -1.88
CA GLU A 33 10.59 -16.60 -0.99
C GLU A 33 9.20 -16.05 -0.58
N LEU A 34 9.10 -14.73 -0.32
CA LEU A 34 7.80 -14.10 -0.03
C LEU A 34 6.85 -14.23 -1.22
N ARG A 35 7.34 -13.94 -2.43
CA ARG A 35 6.56 -14.02 -3.67
C ARG A 35 6.08 -15.44 -3.93
N ASP A 36 6.97 -16.42 -3.74
CA ASP A 36 6.66 -17.83 -3.95
C ASP A 36 5.59 -18.32 -2.97
N GLN A 37 5.70 -17.95 -1.68
CA GLN A 37 4.65 -18.25 -0.70
C GLN A 37 3.31 -17.62 -1.05
N VAL A 38 3.30 -16.36 -1.51
CA VAL A 38 2.05 -15.70 -1.95
C VAL A 38 1.44 -16.42 -3.15
N ARG A 39 2.25 -16.80 -4.16
CA ARG A 39 1.76 -17.55 -5.34
C ARG A 39 1.17 -18.89 -4.96
N GLU A 40 1.81 -19.63 -4.07
CA GLU A 40 1.33 -20.92 -3.61
C GLU A 40 -0.04 -20.78 -2.93
N GLN A 41 -0.18 -19.83 -2.02
CA GLN A 41 -1.44 -19.61 -1.32
C GLN A 41 -2.55 -19.08 -2.24
N LEU A 42 -2.25 -18.21 -3.22
CA LEU A 42 -3.22 -17.81 -4.24
C LEU A 42 -3.75 -19.04 -4.99
N LYS A 43 -2.88 -20.00 -5.30
CA LYS A 43 -3.26 -21.25 -5.95
C LYS A 43 -4.14 -22.13 -5.03
N GLU A 44 -3.80 -22.25 -3.75
CA GLU A 44 -4.60 -22.97 -2.75
C GLU A 44 -6.00 -22.37 -2.61
N LEU A 45 -6.10 -21.04 -2.69
CA LEU A 45 -7.37 -20.29 -2.67
C LEU A 45 -8.12 -20.31 -4.01
N ASN A 46 -7.65 -21.06 -5.02
CA ASN A 46 -8.18 -21.07 -6.38
C ASN A 46 -8.25 -19.68 -7.03
N ILE A 47 -7.35 -18.77 -6.68
CA ILE A 47 -7.23 -17.47 -7.30
C ILE A 47 -6.33 -17.59 -8.53
N ARG A 48 -6.89 -17.26 -9.70
CA ARG A 48 -6.12 -17.23 -10.94
C ARG A 48 -5.20 -16.00 -10.96
N LEU A 49 -3.90 -16.22 -11.04
CA LEU A 49 -2.89 -15.17 -11.17
C LEU A 49 -2.40 -15.07 -12.61
N ILE A 50 -2.36 -13.86 -13.15
CA ILE A 50 -1.78 -13.52 -14.47
C ILE A 50 -0.75 -12.43 -14.22
N GLU A 51 0.53 -12.78 -14.24
CA GLU A 51 1.66 -11.85 -14.10
C GLU A 51 2.18 -11.40 -15.46
N GLY A 52 2.85 -10.26 -15.53
CA GLY A 52 3.41 -9.69 -16.75
C GLY A 52 2.35 -9.18 -17.74
N SER A 53 1.11 -9.06 -17.31
CA SER A 53 -0.02 -8.72 -18.17
C SER A 53 -0.70 -7.43 -17.75
N GLU A 54 -0.99 -6.57 -18.70
CA GLU A 54 -1.72 -5.31 -18.51
C GLU A 54 -3.04 -5.36 -19.25
N LEU A 55 -4.11 -4.85 -18.64
CA LEU A 55 -5.39 -4.72 -19.35
C LEU A 55 -5.23 -3.81 -20.56
N ALA A 56 -5.81 -4.22 -21.69
CA ALA A 56 -5.82 -3.42 -22.92
C ALA A 56 -6.69 -2.16 -22.78
N TYR A 57 -7.74 -2.26 -21.98
CA TYR A 57 -8.67 -1.18 -21.64
C TYR A 57 -9.30 -1.42 -20.26
N LEU A 58 -9.79 -0.38 -19.63
CA LEU A 58 -10.51 -0.51 -18.36
C LEU A 58 -11.90 -1.10 -18.60
N PRO A 59 -12.43 -1.90 -17.65
CA PRO A 59 -13.80 -2.39 -17.71
C PRO A 59 -14.82 -1.26 -17.82
N PRO A 60 -15.98 -1.51 -18.47
CA PRO A 60 -16.98 -0.48 -18.73
C PRO A 60 -17.82 -0.06 -17.50
N PHE A 61 -17.68 -0.77 -16.38
CA PHE A 61 -18.39 -0.52 -15.13
C PHE A 61 -17.49 0.20 -14.13
N ASN A 62 -18.10 0.88 -13.16
CA ASN A 62 -17.37 1.45 -12.06
C ASN A 62 -16.73 0.36 -11.18
N VAL A 63 -15.69 0.73 -10.43
CA VAL A 63 -15.06 -0.17 -9.48
C VAL A 63 -16.09 -0.66 -8.46
N GLY A 64 -16.21 -1.99 -8.29
CA GLY A 64 -17.16 -2.63 -7.39
C GLY A 64 -18.61 -2.67 -7.90
N GLU A 65 -18.89 -2.15 -9.10
CA GLU A 65 -20.22 -2.24 -9.72
C GLU A 65 -20.43 -3.63 -10.33
N LEU A 66 -21.60 -4.22 -10.07
CA LEU A 66 -21.98 -5.52 -10.60
C LEU A 66 -22.49 -5.39 -12.03
N GLY A 67 -21.91 -6.12 -12.96
CA GLY A 67 -22.35 -6.19 -14.35
C GLY A 67 -21.43 -7.09 -15.17
N ARG A 68 -22.01 -7.94 -16.01
CA ARG A 68 -21.24 -8.89 -16.81
C ARG A 68 -20.48 -8.20 -17.93
N PHE A 69 -19.19 -8.45 -18.02
CA PHE A 69 -18.31 -7.90 -19.06
C PHE A 69 -17.18 -8.87 -19.39
N VAL A 70 -16.46 -8.53 -20.44
CA VAL A 70 -15.21 -9.20 -20.83
C VAL A 70 -14.13 -8.16 -20.90
N VAL A 71 -12.97 -8.43 -20.35
CA VAL A 71 -11.75 -7.64 -20.57
C VAL A 71 -10.70 -8.47 -21.27
N GLU A 72 -9.83 -7.79 -21.97
CA GLU A 72 -8.68 -8.40 -22.64
C GLU A 72 -7.40 -7.76 -22.11
N THR A 73 -6.36 -8.56 -21.99
CA THR A 73 -5.02 -8.07 -21.71
C THR A 73 -4.30 -7.76 -23.03
N LYS A 74 -3.26 -6.95 -22.97
CA LYS A 74 -2.47 -6.56 -24.16
C LYS A 74 -1.78 -7.75 -24.84
N ASP A 75 -1.54 -8.81 -24.09
CA ASP A 75 -0.94 -10.07 -24.53
C ASP A 75 -1.97 -11.15 -24.89
N GLY A 76 -3.28 -10.82 -24.91
CA GLY A 76 -4.34 -11.61 -25.48
C GLY A 76 -5.10 -12.52 -24.52
N HIS A 77 -4.90 -12.43 -23.20
CA HIS A 77 -5.79 -13.13 -22.26
C HIS A 77 -7.17 -12.50 -22.27
N ARG A 78 -8.19 -13.35 -22.34
CA ARG A 78 -9.58 -12.97 -22.24
C ARG A 78 -10.15 -13.41 -20.90
N ILE A 79 -10.78 -12.46 -20.18
CA ILE A 79 -11.30 -12.65 -18.83
C ILE A 79 -12.76 -12.23 -18.83
N GLU A 80 -13.67 -13.17 -18.54
CA GLU A 80 -15.07 -12.88 -18.24
C GLU A 80 -15.20 -12.56 -16.75
N ALA A 81 -15.94 -11.51 -16.42
CA ALA A 81 -16.13 -11.09 -15.04
C ALA A 81 -17.47 -10.38 -14.85
N ASP A 82 -17.94 -10.35 -13.61
CA ASP A 82 -19.16 -9.66 -13.21
C ASP A 82 -18.88 -8.45 -12.33
N MET A 83 -17.63 -8.31 -11.82
CA MET A 83 -17.18 -7.19 -10.98
C MET A 83 -15.66 -7.04 -11.09
N TRP A 84 -15.16 -5.83 -10.92
CA TRP A 84 -13.73 -5.59 -10.90
C TRP A 84 -13.32 -4.60 -9.82
N PHE A 85 -12.05 -4.69 -9.41
CA PHE A 85 -11.43 -3.80 -8.44
C PHE A 85 -10.10 -3.28 -8.98
N GLN A 86 -9.93 -1.96 -8.94
CA GLN A 86 -8.67 -1.33 -9.29
C GLN A 86 -7.78 -1.26 -8.05
N CYS A 87 -6.73 -2.08 -8.01
CA CYS A 87 -5.81 -2.17 -6.88
C CYS A 87 -4.48 -1.44 -7.13
N TYR A 88 -4.45 -0.52 -8.08
CA TYR A 88 -3.26 0.25 -8.49
C TYR A 88 -3.60 1.72 -8.76
N GLY A 89 -2.56 2.55 -8.96
CA GLY A 89 -2.73 3.90 -9.46
C GLY A 89 -3.16 4.93 -8.41
N ALA A 90 -2.92 4.66 -7.14
CA ALA A 90 -3.07 5.68 -6.11
C ALA A 90 -2.13 6.86 -6.42
N ARG A 91 -2.69 8.07 -6.45
CA ARG A 91 -1.93 9.31 -6.62
C ARG A 91 -2.18 10.22 -5.43
N PRO A 92 -1.13 10.92 -4.93
CA PRO A 92 -1.30 11.93 -3.91
C PRO A 92 -2.31 12.99 -4.36
N ASN A 93 -3.27 13.32 -3.50
CA ASN A 93 -4.27 14.35 -3.79
C ASN A 93 -3.69 15.74 -3.47
N THR A 94 -2.81 16.23 -4.33
CA THR A 94 -2.14 17.54 -4.19
C THR A 94 -2.78 18.65 -5.04
N GLY A 95 -3.94 18.41 -5.63
CA GLY A 95 -4.65 19.40 -6.42
C GLY A 95 -4.93 20.70 -5.67
N TYR A 96 -5.05 20.67 -4.34
CA TYR A 96 -5.29 21.85 -3.49
C TYR A 96 -4.10 22.81 -3.41
N VAL A 97 -2.89 22.40 -3.81
CA VAL A 97 -1.72 23.30 -3.86
C VAL A 97 -1.57 23.99 -5.21
N ALA A 98 -2.44 23.69 -6.16
CA ALA A 98 -2.41 24.34 -7.48
C ALA A 98 -2.59 25.88 -7.35
N GLY A 99 -1.72 26.64 -8.02
CA GLY A 99 -1.73 28.09 -7.95
C GLY A 99 -1.15 28.69 -6.67
N THR A 100 -0.63 27.87 -5.76
CA THR A 100 0.11 28.34 -4.57
C THR A 100 1.63 28.28 -4.79
N GLU A 101 2.39 28.82 -3.86
CA GLU A 101 3.86 28.74 -3.85
C GLU A 101 4.40 27.30 -3.79
N LEU A 102 3.58 26.33 -3.35
CA LEU A 102 3.94 24.91 -3.29
C LEU A 102 3.89 24.22 -4.66
N GLN A 103 3.28 24.84 -5.67
CA GLN A 103 3.12 24.25 -7.01
C GLN A 103 4.44 23.78 -7.61
N SER A 104 5.53 24.51 -7.38
CA SER A 104 6.88 24.17 -7.90
C SER A 104 7.47 22.92 -7.26
N ALA A 105 7.01 22.54 -6.09
CA ALA A 105 7.44 21.34 -5.39
C ALA A 105 6.65 20.09 -5.81
N VAL A 106 5.52 20.24 -6.54
CA VAL A 106 4.72 19.09 -6.98
C VAL A 106 5.40 18.39 -8.15
N ARG A 107 5.56 17.08 -8.04
CA ARG A 107 6.09 16.21 -9.10
C ARG A 107 5.01 15.84 -10.12
N PRO A 108 5.37 15.33 -11.31
CA PRO A 108 4.38 14.85 -12.30
C PRO A 108 3.47 13.73 -11.81
N ASP A 109 3.92 12.93 -10.84
CA ASP A 109 3.16 11.85 -10.19
C ASP A 109 2.24 12.37 -9.07
N GLY A 110 2.27 13.66 -8.78
CA GLY A 110 1.48 14.32 -7.74
C GLY A 110 2.17 14.39 -6.37
N ALA A 111 3.30 13.75 -6.17
CA ALA A 111 4.01 13.82 -4.88
C ALA A 111 4.67 15.19 -4.67
N LEU A 112 4.77 15.62 -3.40
CA LEU A 112 5.52 16.80 -2.98
C LEU A 112 6.99 16.43 -2.74
N LYS A 113 7.88 17.18 -3.34
CA LYS A 113 9.31 17.08 -3.06
C LYS A 113 9.61 17.60 -1.67
N VAL A 114 10.33 16.81 -0.90
CA VAL A 114 10.75 17.17 0.46
C VAL A 114 12.26 17.05 0.63
N GLU A 115 12.80 17.89 1.52
CA GLU A 115 14.16 17.79 2.02
C GLU A 115 14.28 16.61 3.01
N PRO A 116 15.49 16.15 3.37
CA PRO A 116 15.67 15.13 4.41
C PRO A 116 15.03 15.49 5.76
N THR A 117 14.88 16.79 6.05
CA THR A 117 14.17 17.31 7.22
C THR A 117 12.66 17.25 7.11
N LEU A 118 12.10 16.76 5.97
CA LEU A 118 10.69 16.71 5.59
C LEU A 118 10.04 18.09 5.38
N GLN A 119 10.85 19.16 5.27
CA GLN A 119 10.36 20.44 4.76
C GLN A 119 10.07 20.30 3.27
N VAL A 120 8.98 20.92 2.82
CA VAL A 120 8.69 21.01 1.37
C VAL A 120 9.81 21.83 0.71
N VAL A 121 10.33 21.33 -0.40
CA VAL A 121 11.44 22.00 -1.12
C VAL A 121 11.08 23.46 -1.40
N GLY A 122 11.98 24.36 -1.02
CA GLY A 122 11.80 25.82 -1.16
C GLY A 122 10.98 26.46 -0.04
N GLN A 123 10.58 25.71 1.00
CA GLN A 123 9.83 26.21 2.14
C GLN A 123 10.63 26.02 3.44
N THR A 124 10.52 26.97 4.34
CA THR A 124 11.21 26.91 5.64
C THR A 124 10.29 26.47 6.79
N ASN A 125 8.98 26.64 6.64
CA ASN A 125 7.98 26.43 7.68
C ASN A 125 6.82 25.50 7.26
N ILE A 126 6.93 24.86 6.08
CA ILE A 126 5.93 23.93 5.59
C ILE A 126 6.57 22.54 5.49
N TYR A 127 5.93 21.56 6.09
CA TYR A 127 6.35 20.17 6.12
C TYR A 127 5.32 19.30 5.43
N ALA A 128 5.78 18.19 4.85
CA ALA A 128 4.92 17.15 4.31
C ALA A 128 5.37 15.78 4.82
N ILE A 129 4.39 14.92 5.13
CA ILE A 129 4.62 13.55 5.62
C ILE A 129 3.63 12.56 4.99
N GLY A 130 3.97 11.28 5.04
CA GLY A 130 3.13 10.19 4.55
C GLY A 130 3.12 10.09 3.03
N ASP A 131 2.02 9.60 2.50
CA ASP A 131 1.86 9.23 1.10
C ASP A 131 2.04 10.42 0.12
N VAL A 132 1.86 11.63 0.60
CA VAL A 132 2.01 12.84 -0.21
C VAL A 132 3.46 13.17 -0.57
N THR A 133 4.44 12.62 0.15
CA THR A 133 5.86 12.92 -0.07
C THR A 133 6.47 12.11 -1.21
N ASP A 134 7.58 12.59 -1.77
CA ASP A 134 8.37 11.87 -2.76
C ASP A 134 9.45 10.96 -2.15
N VAL A 135 9.42 10.76 -0.83
CA VAL A 135 10.30 9.81 -0.15
C VAL A 135 10.11 8.42 -0.76
N ARG A 136 11.21 7.79 -1.15
CA ARG A 136 11.22 6.47 -1.79
C ARG A 136 11.14 5.38 -0.74
N GLU A 137 9.94 4.97 -0.45
CA GLU A 137 9.60 3.86 0.45
C GLU A 137 8.17 3.40 0.17
N SER A 138 7.81 2.21 0.64
CA SER A 138 6.42 1.76 0.66
C SER A 138 5.57 2.68 1.53
N LYS A 139 4.47 3.20 0.96
CA LYS A 139 3.58 4.14 1.65
C LYS A 139 2.76 3.40 2.69
N ARG A 140 3.18 3.50 3.95
CA ARG A 140 2.61 2.79 5.11
C ARG A 140 2.38 3.74 6.28
N ALA A 141 1.44 3.37 7.15
CA ALA A 141 1.10 4.17 8.32
C ALA A 141 2.25 4.31 9.33
N ASP A 142 3.11 3.29 9.47
CA ASP A 142 4.29 3.35 10.33
C ASP A 142 5.36 4.29 9.80
N ALA A 143 5.59 4.32 8.49
CA ALA A 143 6.47 5.29 7.83
C ALA A 143 5.99 6.73 8.09
N ALA A 144 4.69 6.99 7.89
CA ALA A 144 4.11 8.30 8.18
C ALA A 144 4.26 8.69 9.66
N ARG A 145 4.12 7.75 10.61
CA ARG A 145 4.35 8.00 12.04
C ARG A 145 5.82 8.29 12.37
N ALA A 146 6.76 7.59 11.71
CA ALA A 146 8.19 7.86 11.87
C ALA A 146 8.55 9.24 11.33
N GLN A 147 8.04 9.61 10.16
CA GLN A 147 8.18 10.94 9.59
C GLN A 147 7.59 12.02 10.51
N ALA A 148 6.42 11.78 11.10
CA ALA A 148 5.80 12.73 12.03
C ALA A 148 6.70 13.06 13.25
N ARG A 149 7.43 12.07 13.77
CA ARG A 149 8.38 12.30 14.90
C ARG A 149 9.51 13.24 14.50
N ILE A 150 10.03 13.10 13.27
CA ILE A 150 11.05 14.00 12.72
C ILE A 150 10.51 15.44 12.62
N VAL A 151 9.29 15.57 12.05
CA VAL A 151 8.65 16.89 11.90
C VAL A 151 8.38 17.55 13.25
N ILE A 152 7.89 16.81 14.24
CA ILE A 152 7.69 17.31 15.61
C ILE A 152 9.00 17.85 16.18
N SER A 153 10.10 17.13 16.03
CA SER A 153 11.42 17.57 16.49
C SER A 153 11.87 18.86 15.79
N ASN A 154 11.68 18.93 14.49
CA ASN A 154 12.08 20.09 13.69
C ASN A 154 11.23 21.33 13.99
N ILE A 155 9.90 21.18 14.12
CA ILE A 155 9.02 22.27 14.51
C ILE A 155 9.40 22.78 15.93
N SER A 156 9.66 21.88 16.87
CA SER A 156 10.09 22.25 18.25
C SER A 156 11.40 23.03 18.23
N SER A 157 12.35 22.65 17.35
CA SER A 157 13.60 23.39 17.16
C SER A 157 13.34 24.80 16.64
N GLN A 158 12.52 24.95 15.62
CA GLN A 158 12.18 26.25 15.03
C GLN A 158 11.46 27.16 16.02
N LEU A 159 10.52 26.64 16.81
CA LEU A 159 9.85 27.40 17.87
C LEU A 159 10.81 27.87 18.96
N SER A 160 11.94 27.19 19.10
CA SER A 160 13.03 27.57 20.02
C SER A 160 14.09 28.44 19.35
N GLY A 161 13.84 28.95 18.14
CA GLY A 161 14.77 29.81 17.39
C GLY A 161 15.99 29.06 16.83
N LYS A 162 15.89 27.73 16.64
CA LYS A 162 16.95 26.89 16.09
C LYS A 162 16.55 26.36 14.70
N GLU A 163 17.54 26.09 13.86
CA GLU A 163 17.31 25.45 12.57
C GLU A 163 16.89 23.98 12.71
N PRO A 164 16.02 23.45 11.83
CA PRO A 164 15.69 22.04 11.75
C PRO A 164 16.95 21.19 11.47
N GLN A 165 17.20 20.17 12.31
CA GLN A 165 18.38 19.30 12.20
C GLN A 165 18.00 17.82 12.07
N ALA A 166 16.80 17.43 12.51
CA ALA A 166 16.38 16.05 12.45
C ALA A 166 16.07 15.65 11.01
N THR A 167 16.63 14.53 10.59
CA THR A 167 16.45 13.98 9.23
C THR A 167 15.76 12.64 9.28
N TYR A 168 14.96 12.38 8.25
CA TYR A 168 14.29 11.11 8.05
C TYR A 168 15.11 10.22 7.13
N ASN A 169 15.32 8.97 7.54
CA ASN A 169 15.88 7.92 6.71
C ASN A 169 14.83 6.81 6.58
N PRO A 170 14.41 6.45 5.37
CA PRO A 170 13.50 5.33 5.16
C PRO A 170 14.02 4.03 5.76
N SER A 171 13.15 3.21 6.32
CA SER A 171 13.48 1.85 6.73
C SER A 171 13.53 0.92 5.52
N ASP A 172 14.17 -0.23 5.70
CA ASP A 172 14.08 -1.33 4.75
C ASP A 172 12.63 -1.80 4.60
N GLU A 173 12.34 -2.45 3.46
CA GLU A 173 10.99 -2.85 3.11
C GLU A 173 10.54 -4.06 3.96
N TRP A 174 9.34 -3.94 4.50
CA TRP A 174 8.63 -5.02 5.16
C TRP A 174 7.15 -4.96 4.84
N VAL A 175 6.46 -6.08 4.95
CA VAL A 175 5.02 -6.15 4.63
C VAL A 175 4.36 -7.29 5.39
N ILE A 176 3.09 -7.10 5.75
CA ILE A 176 2.20 -8.15 6.24
C ILE A 176 1.05 -8.23 5.26
N LEU A 177 0.97 -9.33 4.49
CA LEU A 177 0.00 -9.56 3.42
C LEU A 177 -0.97 -10.67 3.83
N PRO A 178 -2.08 -10.36 4.49
CA PRO A 178 -3.15 -11.34 4.69
C PRO A 178 -3.86 -11.63 3.37
N LEU A 179 -4.14 -12.89 3.12
CA LEU A 179 -4.97 -13.39 2.02
C LEU A 179 -6.24 -14.03 2.62
N GLY A 180 -7.06 -13.20 3.24
CA GLY A 180 -8.15 -13.64 4.09
C GLY A 180 -7.70 -13.89 5.54
N PRO A 181 -8.58 -14.49 6.38
CA PRO A 181 -8.31 -14.62 7.82
C PRO A 181 -7.24 -15.66 8.17
N GLU A 182 -7.03 -16.67 7.35
CA GLU A 182 -6.21 -17.84 7.65
C GLU A 182 -4.98 -17.98 6.74
N HIS A 183 -4.91 -17.22 5.63
CA HIS A 183 -3.83 -17.26 4.66
C HIS A 183 -3.07 -15.95 4.63
N GLY A 184 -1.89 -15.99 4.02
CA GLY A 184 -1.04 -14.83 3.83
C GLY A 184 0.42 -15.14 4.02
N ALA A 185 1.26 -14.17 3.69
CA ALA A 185 2.70 -14.24 3.93
C ALA A 185 3.20 -12.88 4.36
N SER A 186 4.28 -12.84 5.12
CA SER A 186 4.84 -11.58 5.61
C SER A 186 6.35 -11.58 5.48
N GLN A 187 6.90 -10.43 5.19
CA GLN A 187 8.32 -10.16 5.34
C GLN A 187 8.49 -9.12 6.44
N LEU A 188 9.14 -9.48 7.51
CA LEU A 188 9.44 -8.59 8.62
C LEU A 188 10.95 -8.41 8.75
N LEU A 189 11.37 -7.37 9.45
CA LEU A 189 12.77 -7.13 9.81
C LEU A 189 12.99 -7.57 11.25
N ASP A 190 14.08 -8.29 11.49
CA ASP A 190 14.54 -8.58 12.85
C ASP A 190 15.20 -7.33 13.50
N SER A 191 15.63 -7.46 14.75
CA SER A 191 16.29 -6.37 15.47
C SER A 191 17.64 -5.93 14.89
N GLN A 192 18.18 -6.72 13.97
CA GLN A 192 19.44 -6.46 13.26
C GLN A 192 19.19 -5.93 11.83
N GLY A 193 17.91 -5.82 11.41
CA GLY A 193 17.51 -5.39 10.06
C GLY A 193 17.51 -6.52 9.03
N ASN A 194 17.71 -7.79 9.43
CA ASN A 194 17.63 -8.89 8.48
C ASN A 194 16.18 -9.26 8.18
N SER A 195 15.92 -9.59 6.93
CA SER A 195 14.62 -10.04 6.47
C SER A 195 14.27 -11.43 7.00
N ARG A 196 13.04 -11.57 7.51
CA ARG A 196 12.46 -12.83 7.94
C ARG A 196 11.11 -13.02 7.27
N ILE A 197 10.94 -14.16 6.59
CA ILE A 197 9.67 -14.52 5.97
C ILE A 197 8.82 -15.33 6.97
N LEU A 198 7.54 -14.99 7.06
CA LEU A 198 6.55 -15.65 7.90
C LEU A 198 5.45 -16.23 7.01
N GLY A 199 5.04 -17.44 7.33
CA GLY A 199 3.97 -18.16 6.65
C GLY A 199 2.56 -17.74 7.09
N PRO A 200 1.53 -18.50 6.64
CA PRO A 200 0.12 -18.15 6.83
C PRO A 200 -0.29 -18.05 8.31
N ASP A 201 0.06 -19.01 9.15
CA ASP A 201 -0.35 -19.03 10.56
C ASP A 201 0.12 -17.76 11.30
N GLN A 202 1.39 -17.40 11.13
CA GLN A 202 1.97 -16.23 11.77
C GLN A 202 1.42 -14.92 11.19
N THR A 203 1.17 -14.89 9.88
CA THR A 203 0.55 -13.73 9.21
C THR A 203 -0.89 -13.55 9.66
N ALA A 204 -1.64 -14.64 9.81
CA ALA A 204 -3.01 -14.64 10.34
C ALA A 204 -3.04 -14.13 11.78
N GLU A 205 -2.14 -14.61 12.65
CA GLU A 205 -2.03 -14.16 14.04
C GLU A 205 -1.74 -12.66 14.14
N ILE A 206 -0.84 -12.13 13.29
CA ILE A 206 -0.45 -10.72 13.34
C ILE A 206 -1.54 -9.80 12.77
N LYS A 207 -2.19 -10.19 11.67
CA LYS A 207 -3.09 -9.29 10.94
C LYS A 207 -4.32 -9.96 10.34
N GLY A 208 -4.21 -11.20 9.86
CA GLY A 208 -5.26 -11.84 9.07
C GLY A 208 -6.58 -11.99 9.82
N ALA A 209 -6.52 -12.39 11.08
CA ALA A 209 -7.70 -12.76 11.89
C ALA A 209 -8.69 -11.58 12.10
N ASP A 210 -8.20 -10.36 12.34
CA ASP A 210 -9.04 -9.18 12.62
C ASP A 210 -8.63 -7.92 11.84
N LEU A 211 -7.66 -8.03 10.92
CA LEU A 211 -7.07 -6.93 10.17
C LEU A 211 -6.50 -5.82 11.08
N MET A 212 -6.07 -6.17 12.28
CA MET A 212 -5.59 -5.25 13.34
C MET A 212 -6.64 -4.20 13.77
N VAL A 213 -7.91 -4.45 13.56
CA VAL A 213 -9.00 -3.50 13.86
C VAL A 213 -8.98 -3.09 15.34
N SER A 214 -8.84 -4.05 16.26
CA SER A 214 -8.75 -3.80 17.70
C SER A 214 -7.58 -2.89 18.06
N VAL A 215 -6.41 -3.15 17.48
CA VAL A 215 -5.18 -2.36 17.69
C VAL A 215 -5.35 -0.93 17.16
N ILE A 216 -5.90 -0.80 15.94
CA ILE A 216 -6.11 0.52 15.32
C ILE A 216 -7.14 1.33 16.10
N ARG A 217 -8.26 0.72 16.53
CA ARG A 217 -9.25 1.39 17.38
C ARG A 217 -8.63 1.93 18.67
N SER A 218 -7.83 1.11 19.35
CA SER A 218 -7.11 1.52 20.55
C SER A 218 -6.16 2.70 20.31
N GLN A 219 -5.40 2.66 19.21
CA GLN A 219 -4.47 3.74 18.84
C GLN A 219 -5.19 5.08 18.52
N LEU A 220 -6.41 5.01 18.03
CA LEU A 220 -7.24 6.16 17.69
C LEU A 220 -8.16 6.60 18.85
N ASN A 221 -8.07 5.97 20.02
CA ASN A 221 -8.97 6.16 21.15
C ASN A 221 -10.45 5.98 20.76
N LEU A 222 -10.74 5.07 19.85
CA LEU A 222 -12.10 4.71 19.45
C LEU A 222 -12.63 3.61 20.36
N PRO A 223 -13.94 3.66 20.73
CA PRO A 223 -14.59 2.65 21.55
C PRO A 223 -14.68 1.29 20.86
#